data_4a4cb03c6860493e81ddf132e9e8ad61
#
_entry.id   4a4cb03c6860493e81ddf132e9e8ad61
#
_cell.length_a   1.000
_cell.length_b   1.000
_cell.length_c   1.000
_cell.angle_alpha   90.00
_cell.angle_beta   90.00
_cell.angle_gamma   90.00
#
_symmetry.space_group_name_H-M   'P 1'
#
loop_
_entity.id
_entity.type
_entity.pdbx_description
1 polymer ?
#
loop_
_entity_poly.entity_id
_entity_poly.type
_entity_poly.pdbx_seq_one_letter_code
_entity_poly.pdbx_strand_id
1 'polypeptide(L)' 'MKFSHPKIGDFVKVKHTMAGIDCVALVVGELTYYNKDSASVPVLLATPHKGDWEVTVHNSAVEILNENR' A
#
# COMPACT_ATOMS: atom_id res chain seq x y z
N MET A 1 14.78 -9.83 -9.29
CA MET A 1 14.47 -9.18 -8.03
C MET A 1 13.19 -9.74 -7.42
N LYS A 2 13.25 -10.06 -6.18
CA LYS A 2 12.07 -10.61 -5.52
C LYS A 2 11.09 -9.51 -5.16
N PHE A 3 9.83 -9.75 -5.40
CA PHE A 3 8.78 -8.81 -5.10
C PHE A 3 8.18 -9.14 -3.73
N SER A 4 8.16 -8.15 -2.86
CA SER A 4 7.66 -8.33 -1.51
C SER A 4 6.20 -7.88 -1.43
N HIS A 5 5.37 -8.72 -0.85
CA HIS A 5 3.97 -8.40 -0.64
C HIS A 5 3.75 -7.96 0.79
N PRO A 6 3.12 -6.82 1.01
CA PRO A 6 2.82 -6.36 2.37
C PRO A 6 1.74 -7.22 3.01
N LYS A 7 1.72 -7.19 4.33
CA LYS A 7 0.72 -7.91 5.14
C LYS A 7 -0.03 -6.93 6.01
N ILE A 8 -1.18 -7.34 6.50
CA ILE A 8 -1.95 -6.52 7.43
C ILE A 8 -1.06 -6.15 8.61
N GLY A 9 -1.01 -4.86 8.93
CA GLY A 9 -0.19 -4.36 10.02
C GLY A 9 1.17 -3.83 9.59
N ASP A 10 1.55 -4.03 8.33
CA ASP A 10 2.82 -3.49 7.83
C ASP A 10 2.69 -2.00 7.59
N PHE A 11 3.75 -1.26 7.92
CA PHE A 11 3.85 0.13 7.54
C PHE A 11 4.49 0.21 6.17
N VAL A 12 3.91 1.03 5.31
CA VAL A 12 4.35 1.13 3.93
C VAL A 12 4.41 2.59 3.51
N LYS A 13 5.21 2.86 2.48
CA LYS A 13 5.22 4.15 1.83
C LYS A 13 4.40 4.00 0.55
N VAL A 14 3.38 4.81 0.41
CA VAL A 14 2.56 4.82 -0.79
C VAL A 14 3.01 5.97 -1.67
N LYS A 15 3.36 5.65 -2.90
CA LYS A 15 3.81 6.65 -3.86
C LYS A 15 3.08 6.41 -5.17
N HIS A 16 1.95 7.05 -5.32
CA HIS A 16 1.10 6.91 -6.49
C HIS A 16 1.00 8.25 -7.18
N THR A 17 1.89 8.49 -8.14
CA THR A 17 2.01 9.80 -8.75
C THR A 17 0.76 10.23 -9.50
N MET A 18 0.09 9.32 -10.18
CA MET A 18 -1.11 9.67 -10.93
C MET A 18 -2.24 10.11 -10.02
N ALA A 19 -2.33 9.53 -8.85
CA ALA A 19 -3.37 9.90 -7.89
C ALA A 19 -2.93 11.02 -6.97
N GLY A 20 -1.64 11.38 -6.98
CA GLY A 20 -1.12 12.42 -6.12
C GLY A 20 -0.94 11.97 -4.67
N ILE A 21 -0.79 10.68 -4.45
CA ILE A 21 -0.61 10.16 -3.10
C ILE A 21 0.87 9.90 -2.87
N ASP A 22 1.40 10.45 -1.77
CA ASP A 22 2.80 10.25 -1.40
C ASP A 22 2.89 10.41 0.11
N CYS A 23 2.63 9.34 0.82
CA CYS A 23 2.69 9.36 2.28
C CYS A 23 2.84 7.96 2.84
N VAL A 24 3.12 7.90 4.13
CA VAL A 24 3.18 6.63 4.85
C VAL A 24 1.77 6.14 5.11
N ALA A 25 1.60 4.84 5.13
CA ALA A 25 0.30 4.24 5.35
C ALA A 25 0.44 2.92 6.09
N LEU A 26 -0.68 2.42 6.57
CA LEU A 26 -0.76 1.15 7.27
C LEU A 26 -1.63 0.21 6.45
N VAL A 27 -1.15 -1.00 6.22
CA VAL A 27 -1.94 -2.00 5.52
C VAL A 27 -3.03 -2.51 6.47
N VAL A 28 -4.29 -2.36 6.07
CA VAL A 28 -5.42 -2.66 6.96
C VAL A 28 -6.29 -3.81 6.49
N GLY A 29 -5.95 -4.41 5.36
CA GLY A 29 -6.74 -5.54 4.86
C GLY A 29 -5.88 -6.44 4.01
N GLU A 30 -6.46 -7.58 3.65
CA GLU A 30 -5.76 -8.54 2.82
C GLU A 30 -5.70 -8.06 1.38
N LEU A 31 -4.60 -8.43 0.71
CA LEU A 31 -4.42 -8.08 -0.68
C LEU A 31 -5.35 -8.88 -1.57
N THR A 32 -5.84 -8.23 -2.61
CA THR A 32 -6.61 -8.91 -3.65
C THR A 32 -5.68 -9.08 -4.84
N TYR A 33 -5.39 -10.32 -5.19
CA TYR A 33 -4.44 -10.61 -6.25
C TYR A 33 -5.15 -10.73 -7.59
N TYR A 34 -4.60 -10.06 -8.60
CA TYR A 34 -5.06 -10.19 -9.98
C TYR A 34 -4.26 -11.26 -10.69
N ASN A 35 -2.98 -11.35 -10.36
CA ASN A 35 -2.11 -12.41 -10.81
C ASN A 35 -0.95 -12.47 -9.81
N LYS A 36 0.07 -13.27 -10.10
CA LYS A 36 1.14 -13.47 -9.11
C LYS A 36 1.98 -12.22 -8.87
N ASP A 37 1.92 -11.23 -9.77
CA ASP A 37 2.73 -10.03 -9.65
C ASP A 37 1.90 -8.78 -9.39
N SER A 38 0.59 -8.86 -9.45
CA SER A 38 -0.28 -7.69 -9.33
C SER A 38 -1.33 -7.92 -8.27
N ALA A 39 -1.45 -6.96 -7.37
CA ALA A 39 -2.41 -7.04 -6.29
C ALA A 39 -2.86 -5.65 -5.89
N SER A 40 -4.07 -5.57 -5.33
CA SER A 40 -4.57 -4.35 -4.71
C SER A 40 -4.29 -4.42 -3.22
N VAL A 41 -3.80 -3.33 -2.66
CA VAL A 41 -3.41 -3.25 -1.26
C VAL A 41 -4.29 -2.21 -0.56
N PRO A 42 -5.14 -2.62 0.38
CA PRO A 42 -5.95 -1.65 1.14
C PRO A 42 -5.10 -1.04 2.24
N VAL A 43 -5.02 0.28 2.26
CA VAL A 43 -4.15 0.98 3.20
C VAL A 43 -4.89 2.13 3.86
N LEU A 44 -4.49 2.44 5.08
CA LEU A 44 -4.95 3.60 5.83
C LEU A 44 -3.85 4.64 5.77
N LEU A 45 -4.15 5.78 5.17
CA LEU A 45 -3.15 6.82 4.91
C LEU A 45 -2.87 7.62 6.17
N ALA A 46 -1.62 8.06 6.33
CA ALA A 46 -1.28 8.97 7.42
C ALA A 46 -1.84 10.36 7.18
N THR A 47 -2.04 10.72 5.91
CA THR A 47 -2.62 12.00 5.54
C THR A 47 -3.78 11.72 4.60
N PRO A 48 -4.97 12.26 4.85
CA PRO A 48 -6.11 11.95 4.00
C PRO A 48 -5.89 12.46 2.58
N HIS A 49 -6.38 11.69 1.63
CA HIS A 49 -6.34 12.06 0.22
C HIS A 49 -7.74 12.40 -0.22
N LYS A 50 -7.97 13.68 -0.54
CA LYS A 50 -9.29 14.17 -0.94
C LYS A 50 -10.37 13.78 0.07
N GLY A 51 -10.01 13.85 1.35
CA GLY A 51 -10.93 13.53 2.42
C GLY A 51 -11.02 12.06 2.78
N ASP A 52 -10.35 11.19 2.04
CA ASP A 52 -10.36 9.76 2.31
C ASP A 52 -9.11 9.34 3.05
N TRP A 53 -9.29 8.64 4.17
CA TRP A 53 -8.17 8.10 4.94
C TRP A 53 -7.78 6.72 4.44
N GLU A 54 -8.72 5.97 3.90
CA GLU A 54 -8.49 4.59 3.49
C GLU A 54 -8.67 4.49 1.98
N VAL A 55 -7.66 3.95 1.32
CA VAL A 55 -7.69 3.79 -0.13
C VAL A 55 -7.12 2.43 -0.47
N THR A 56 -7.37 1.99 -1.69
CA THR A 56 -6.78 0.77 -2.22
C THR A 56 -5.85 1.16 -3.36
N VAL A 57 -4.61 0.71 -3.29
CA VAL A 57 -3.61 1.06 -4.30
C VAL A 57 -2.98 -0.21 -4.85
N HIS A 58 -2.40 -0.09 -6.04
CA HIS A 58 -1.68 -1.20 -6.65
C HIS A 58 -0.38 -1.45 -5.87
N ASN A 59 0.01 -2.71 -5.78
CA ASN A 59 1.20 -3.07 -5.01
C ASN A 59 2.47 -2.39 -5.52
N SER A 60 2.51 -2.02 -6.81
CA SER A 60 3.67 -1.32 -7.34
C SER A 60 3.84 0.08 -6.77
N ALA A 61 2.79 0.63 -6.19
CA ALA A 61 2.84 1.96 -5.57
C ALA A 61 3.19 1.89 -4.09
N VAL A 62 3.49 0.70 -3.58
CA VAL A 62 3.68 0.48 -2.14
C VAL A 62 5.09 -0.05 -1.90
N GLU A 63 5.77 0.57 -0.93
CA GLU A 63 7.09 0.12 -0.50
C GLU A 63 7.02 -0.23 0.98
N ILE A 64 7.42 -1.42 1.35
CA ILE A 64 7.35 -1.86 2.74
C ILE A 64 8.45 -1.17 3.53
N LEU A 65 8.07 -0.45 4.58
CA LEU A 65 9.02 0.26 5.44
C LEU A 65 9.43 -0.56 6.63
N ASN A 66 8.55 -1.44 7.09
CA ASN A 66 8.79 -2.23 8.29
C ASN A 66 8.87 -3.69 7.91
N GLU A 67 10.09 -4.17 7.70
CA GLU A 67 10.32 -5.56 7.33
C GLU A 67 10.87 -6.35 8.52
N ASN A 68 10.49 -5.97 9.67
CA ASN A 68 10.99 -6.58 10.88
C ASN A 68 10.21 -7.85 11.17
N ARG A 69 10.53 -8.90 10.48
CA ARG A 69 9.82 -10.17 10.58
C ARG A 69 10.70 -11.29 11.01
#